data_fa95e48270de638cc6c9044eabd989a8
#
_entry.id   fa95e48270de638cc6c9044eabd989a8
#
_cell.length_a   1.000
_cell.length_b   1.000
_cell.length_c   1.000
_cell.angle_alpha   90.00
_cell.angle_beta   90.00
_cell.angle_gamma   90.00
#
_symmetry.space_group_name_H-M   'P 1'
#
loop_
_entity.id
_entity.type
_entity.pdbx_description
1 polymer ?
#
loop_
_entity_poly.entity_id
_entity_poly.type
_entity_poly.pdbx_seq_one_letter_code
_entity_poly.pdbx_strand_id
1 'polypeptide(L)'
;RAGFDDGLVIFFDMEPNLEHGQVQLFAGPGFRAKFLSNEERQSIFEDDMLPYLRGGDFDAALRVALQKVDAAASPAHAAELQQSRQINAVLGLVGAPIVFLGLSGWALFHWRRYGKDPVYLDDSSVLMPAPPPDLTAASGAMVMDGSTSRRALTTAMLDLASRGLIAFREDQGGLLGIGGKKVGVDVKPAAGDPEVEAQRRLNARRPTGPAEDVAMRKLQMLGRSEGGFISPDDLPKFGSEVAAFDTALESHVVDRGWFDERPSKVASRWTGRGVLAVIAGIVGIWAGFNIPVSGLTLIGAAAVGGGIVILLFSRVMPAVTMSGAMIRAMLAAYRRTLQKTMEQARSMDQVIAEAGLPWLDTPDQAVVWGTALGLQGDIEGVLSRSMADLKAGTTAGAVPYFPIWYQNSNGSPFLGSSAAAGGHVSMFSDSGIPDIGGMMSALGTIGNSPASSGGGGGGGFGGGGSGGGGGGAGGGF
;
A
#
# COMPACT_ATOMS: atom_id res chain seq x y z
N ARG A 1 -53.75 22.63 -9.12
CA ARG A 1 -53.44 21.24 -8.72
C ARG A 1 -53.72 21.13 -7.23
N ALA A 2 -54.94 20.77 -6.84
CA ALA A 2 -55.23 20.30 -5.49
C ALA A 2 -54.39 19.03 -5.31
N GLY A 3 -53.42 19.03 -4.39
CA GLY A 3 -52.55 17.90 -4.16
C GLY A 3 -53.38 16.72 -3.68
N PHE A 4 -53.32 15.61 -4.41
CA PHE A 4 -53.85 14.33 -4.00
C PHE A 4 -52.94 13.79 -2.90
N ASP A 5 -53.20 14.27 -1.68
CA ASP A 5 -52.26 14.07 -0.55
C ASP A 5 -52.67 12.90 0.35
N ASP A 6 -53.98 12.69 0.52
CA ASP A 6 -54.56 11.79 1.50
C ASP A 6 -55.45 10.70 0.88
N GLY A 7 -55.05 10.08 -0.22
CA GLY A 7 -55.82 9.01 -0.86
C GLY A 7 -54.96 7.98 -1.59
N LEU A 8 -55.64 6.91 -2.06
CA LEU A 8 -55.05 5.90 -2.90
C LEU A 8 -55.87 5.76 -4.18
N VAL A 9 -55.18 5.61 -5.31
CA VAL A 9 -55.78 5.31 -6.61
C VAL A 9 -55.23 4.00 -7.11
N ILE A 10 -56.10 3.09 -7.50
CA ILE A 10 -55.74 1.86 -8.21
C ILE A 10 -56.03 2.12 -9.67
N PHE A 11 -55.00 2.10 -10.49
CA PHE A 11 -55.12 2.38 -11.93
C PHE A 11 -54.86 1.09 -12.71
N PHE A 12 -55.79 0.76 -13.59
CA PHE A 12 -55.72 -0.36 -14.54
C PHE A 12 -55.49 0.22 -15.92
N ASP A 13 -54.40 -0.13 -16.58
CA ASP A 13 -54.12 0.16 -17.97
C ASP A 13 -54.12 -1.16 -18.74
N MET A 14 -55.19 -1.38 -19.53
CA MET A 14 -55.44 -2.66 -20.16
C MET A 14 -55.36 -2.54 -21.67
N GLU A 15 -54.81 -3.57 -22.32
CA GLU A 15 -54.89 -3.70 -23.76
C GLU A 15 -56.35 -3.94 -24.21
N PRO A 16 -56.71 -3.55 -25.45
CA PRO A 16 -58.06 -3.74 -25.96
C PRO A 16 -58.59 -5.18 -25.93
N ASN A 17 -57.73 -6.16 -25.95
CA ASN A 17 -58.05 -7.59 -25.89
C ASN A 17 -58.22 -8.13 -24.45
N LEU A 18 -57.90 -7.30 -23.44
CA LEU A 18 -57.94 -7.65 -22.00
C LEU A 18 -57.02 -8.82 -21.59
N GLU A 19 -56.08 -9.26 -22.43
CA GLU A 19 -55.15 -10.36 -22.12
C GLU A 19 -53.93 -9.89 -21.33
N HIS A 20 -53.49 -8.65 -21.56
CA HIS A 20 -52.37 -8.05 -20.88
C HIS A 20 -52.70 -6.63 -20.38
N GLY A 21 -52.06 -6.23 -19.29
CA GLY A 21 -52.26 -4.90 -18.72
C GLY A 21 -51.23 -4.56 -17.67
N GLN A 22 -51.31 -3.35 -17.19
CA GLN A 22 -50.55 -2.84 -16.07
C GLN A 22 -51.45 -2.35 -14.97
N VAL A 23 -51.15 -2.68 -13.73
CA VAL A 23 -51.85 -2.16 -12.56
C VAL A 23 -50.88 -1.36 -11.70
N GLN A 24 -51.31 -0.17 -11.30
CA GLN A 24 -50.54 0.66 -10.38
C GLN A 24 -51.41 1.09 -9.20
N LEU A 25 -50.87 0.85 -8.01
CA LEU A 25 -51.43 1.35 -6.75
C LEU A 25 -50.69 2.65 -6.40
N PHE A 26 -51.28 3.77 -6.72
CA PHE A 26 -50.69 5.08 -6.42
C PHE A 26 -51.31 5.65 -5.14
N ALA A 27 -50.45 5.84 -4.12
CA ALA A 27 -50.85 6.46 -2.85
C ALA A 27 -50.23 7.85 -2.74
N GLY A 28 -51.04 8.83 -2.34
CA GLY A 28 -50.58 10.17 -2.05
C GLY A 28 -49.57 10.21 -0.87
N PRO A 29 -48.69 11.23 -0.80
CA PRO A 29 -47.65 11.30 0.23
C PRO A 29 -48.20 11.20 1.66
N GLY A 30 -49.30 11.85 1.97
CA GLY A 30 -49.94 11.81 3.28
C GLY A 30 -50.52 10.43 3.61
N PHE A 31 -51.16 9.76 2.64
CA PHE A 31 -51.69 8.41 2.81
C PHE A 31 -50.55 7.40 3.04
N ARG A 32 -49.46 7.47 2.24
CA ARG A 32 -48.29 6.66 2.42
C ARG A 32 -47.64 6.87 3.77
N ALA A 33 -47.57 8.09 4.23
CA ALA A 33 -46.97 8.41 5.50
C ALA A 33 -47.75 7.86 6.70
N LYS A 34 -49.05 7.69 6.57
CA LYS A 34 -49.93 7.32 7.70
C LYS A 34 -50.36 5.85 7.70
N PHE A 35 -50.66 5.29 6.52
CA PHE A 35 -51.43 4.06 6.45
C PHE A 35 -50.82 2.92 5.64
N LEU A 36 -50.00 3.19 4.63
CA LEU A 36 -49.57 2.14 3.70
C LEU A 36 -48.17 2.42 3.15
N SER A 37 -47.21 1.61 3.56
CA SER A 37 -45.81 1.70 3.09
C SER A 37 -45.67 1.31 1.61
N ASN A 38 -44.53 1.58 1.00
CA ASN A 38 -44.22 1.14 -0.37
C ASN A 38 -44.17 -0.37 -0.46
N GLU A 39 -43.58 -1.02 0.52
CA GLU A 39 -43.42 -2.45 0.64
C GLU A 39 -44.76 -3.15 0.74
N GLU A 40 -45.67 -2.63 1.56
CA GLU A 40 -47.03 -3.16 1.71
C GLU A 40 -47.83 -3.02 0.43
N ARG A 41 -47.73 -1.88 -0.28
CA ARG A 41 -48.41 -1.72 -1.58
C ARG A 41 -47.87 -2.70 -2.63
N GLN A 42 -46.58 -2.96 -2.64
CA GLN A 42 -45.97 -3.92 -3.54
C GLN A 42 -46.42 -5.35 -3.20
N SER A 43 -46.50 -5.70 -1.91
CA SER A 43 -47.03 -6.99 -1.47
C SER A 43 -48.50 -7.18 -1.84
N ILE A 44 -49.35 -6.13 -1.67
CA ILE A 44 -50.74 -6.19 -2.11
C ILE A 44 -50.82 -6.47 -3.62
N PHE A 45 -49.97 -5.86 -4.44
CA PHE A 45 -49.93 -6.13 -5.86
C PHE A 45 -49.42 -7.56 -6.18
N GLU A 46 -48.24 -7.93 -5.66
CA GLU A 46 -47.55 -9.17 -6.02
C GLU A 46 -48.23 -10.41 -5.42
N ASP A 47 -48.57 -10.35 -4.14
CA ASP A 47 -49.09 -11.52 -3.41
C ASP A 47 -50.58 -11.66 -3.48
N ASP A 48 -51.30 -10.53 -3.45
CA ASP A 48 -52.80 -10.54 -3.33
C ASP A 48 -53.52 -10.29 -4.67
N MET A 49 -53.03 -9.39 -5.55
CA MET A 49 -53.70 -9.06 -6.81
C MET A 49 -53.23 -9.92 -7.98
N LEU A 50 -51.93 -10.13 -8.14
CA LEU A 50 -51.35 -10.73 -9.32
C LEU A 50 -51.86 -12.15 -9.63
N PRO A 51 -52.13 -13.03 -8.64
CA PRO A 51 -52.76 -14.34 -8.93
C PRO A 51 -54.12 -14.24 -9.63
N TYR A 52 -54.97 -13.30 -9.22
CA TYR A 52 -56.28 -13.06 -9.83
C TYR A 52 -56.15 -12.39 -11.19
N LEU A 53 -55.25 -11.42 -11.34
CA LEU A 53 -54.98 -10.73 -12.59
C LEU A 53 -54.53 -11.70 -13.68
N ARG A 54 -53.62 -12.62 -13.35
CA ARG A 54 -53.20 -13.70 -14.27
C ARG A 54 -54.30 -14.68 -14.64
N GLY A 55 -55.29 -14.82 -13.78
CA GLY A 55 -56.50 -15.62 -14.04
C GLY A 55 -57.60 -14.88 -14.80
N GLY A 56 -57.39 -13.58 -15.12
CA GLY A 56 -58.41 -12.76 -15.80
C GLY A 56 -59.55 -12.31 -14.90
N ASP A 57 -59.48 -12.51 -13.58
CA ASP A 57 -60.51 -12.10 -12.62
C ASP A 57 -60.17 -10.72 -12.01
N PHE A 58 -60.42 -9.69 -12.77
CA PHE A 58 -60.16 -8.28 -12.38
C PHE A 58 -61.00 -7.83 -11.20
N ASP A 59 -62.24 -8.32 -11.10
CA ASP A 59 -63.16 -7.98 -10.00
C ASP A 59 -62.66 -8.54 -8.66
N ALA A 60 -62.19 -9.77 -8.66
CA ALA A 60 -61.58 -10.35 -7.47
C ALA A 60 -60.27 -9.65 -7.08
N ALA A 61 -59.37 -9.33 -8.03
CA ALA A 61 -58.18 -8.57 -7.82
C ALA A 61 -58.42 -7.23 -7.18
N LEU A 62 -59.40 -6.44 -7.71
CA LEU A 62 -59.77 -5.16 -7.17
C LEU A 62 -60.39 -5.27 -5.77
N ARG A 63 -61.25 -6.28 -5.55
CA ARG A 63 -61.92 -6.50 -4.26
C ARG A 63 -60.91 -6.83 -3.17
N VAL A 64 -59.96 -7.71 -3.46
CA VAL A 64 -58.90 -8.06 -2.50
C VAL A 64 -58.04 -6.83 -2.20
N ALA A 65 -57.65 -6.06 -3.22
CA ALA A 65 -56.91 -4.83 -3.03
C ALA A 65 -57.62 -3.83 -2.11
N LEU A 66 -58.93 -3.61 -2.36
CA LEU A 66 -59.75 -2.70 -1.54
C LEU A 66 -59.85 -3.18 -0.09
N GLN A 67 -60.04 -4.49 0.13
CA GLN A 67 -60.07 -5.05 1.49
C GLN A 67 -58.76 -4.88 2.24
N LYS A 68 -57.62 -5.10 1.56
CA LYS A 68 -56.32 -4.90 2.16
C LYS A 68 -56.02 -3.43 2.46
N VAL A 69 -56.39 -2.53 1.56
CA VAL A 69 -56.24 -1.08 1.77
C VAL A 69 -57.12 -0.61 2.92
N ASP A 70 -58.37 -1.10 3.03
CA ASP A 70 -59.28 -0.73 4.14
C ASP A 70 -58.74 -1.22 5.49
N ALA A 71 -58.21 -2.45 5.53
CA ALA A 71 -57.54 -2.98 6.71
C ALA A 71 -56.30 -2.16 7.11
N ALA A 72 -55.49 -1.73 6.13
CA ALA A 72 -54.30 -0.90 6.34
C ALA A 72 -54.71 0.54 6.80
N ALA A 73 -55.83 1.06 6.36
CA ALA A 73 -56.32 2.39 6.75
C ALA A 73 -56.87 2.46 8.20
N SER A 74 -56.73 1.37 8.97
CA SER A 74 -57.17 1.33 10.36
C SER A 74 -56.28 2.20 11.29
N PRO A 75 -56.86 2.83 12.35
CA PRO A 75 -56.05 3.59 13.32
C PRO A 75 -54.98 2.78 14.03
N ALA A 76 -55.24 1.49 14.26
CA ALA A 76 -54.28 0.57 14.91
C ALA A 76 -53.04 0.36 14.03
N HIS A 77 -53.25 0.07 12.76
CA HIS A 77 -52.17 -0.11 11.79
C HIS A 77 -51.35 1.19 11.59
N ALA A 78 -52.01 2.33 11.53
CA ALA A 78 -51.36 3.64 11.47
C ALA A 78 -50.42 3.89 12.67
N ALA A 79 -50.88 3.53 13.88
CA ALA A 79 -50.05 3.66 15.09
C ALA A 79 -48.83 2.73 15.08
N GLU A 80 -49.00 1.48 14.61
CA GLU A 80 -47.91 0.50 14.46
C GLU A 80 -46.85 0.97 13.45
N LEU A 81 -47.29 1.47 12.28
CA LEU A 81 -46.37 2.04 11.28
C LEU A 81 -45.64 3.26 11.81
N GLN A 82 -46.31 4.14 12.55
CA GLN A 82 -45.66 5.31 13.14
C GLN A 82 -44.63 4.90 14.20
N GLN A 83 -44.92 3.89 15.03
CA GLN A 83 -43.99 3.37 16.03
C GLN A 83 -42.79 2.74 15.37
N SER A 84 -42.97 1.90 14.34
CA SER A 84 -41.86 1.26 13.61
C SER A 84 -40.94 2.28 12.95
N ARG A 85 -41.51 3.35 12.35
CA ARG A 85 -40.74 4.46 11.77
C ARG A 85 -39.94 5.24 12.82
N GLN A 86 -40.54 5.50 13.99
CA GLN A 86 -39.82 6.15 15.09
C GLN A 86 -38.65 5.29 15.58
N ILE A 87 -38.87 3.98 15.78
CA ILE A 87 -37.81 3.04 16.14
C ILE A 87 -36.70 3.01 15.11
N ASN A 88 -37.07 2.92 13.80
CA ASN A 88 -36.11 2.94 12.71
C ASN A 88 -35.32 4.26 12.63
N ALA A 89 -35.99 5.39 12.85
CA ALA A 89 -35.32 6.70 12.88
C ALA A 89 -34.33 6.79 14.06
N VAL A 90 -34.73 6.35 15.25
CA VAL A 90 -33.86 6.35 16.42
C VAL A 90 -32.67 5.39 16.19
N LEU A 91 -32.92 4.17 15.73
CA LEU A 91 -31.86 3.21 15.42
C LEU A 91 -30.89 3.79 14.38
N GLY A 92 -31.37 4.41 13.30
CA GLY A 92 -30.53 4.98 12.27
C GLY A 92 -29.79 6.24 12.71
N LEU A 93 -30.52 7.25 13.23
CA LEU A 93 -29.95 8.56 13.55
C LEU A 93 -29.12 8.58 14.82
N VAL A 94 -29.42 7.73 15.79
CA VAL A 94 -28.65 7.64 17.05
C VAL A 94 -27.69 6.46 17.01
N GLY A 95 -28.13 5.29 16.53
CA GLY A 95 -27.30 4.09 16.49
C GLY A 95 -26.11 4.21 15.54
N ALA A 96 -26.30 4.79 14.35
CA ALA A 96 -25.20 4.93 13.39
C ALA A 96 -24.05 5.81 13.89
N PRO A 97 -24.28 7.02 14.45
CA PRO A 97 -23.20 7.80 15.07
C PRO A 97 -22.52 7.07 16.22
N ILE A 98 -23.28 6.36 17.05
CA ILE A 98 -22.70 5.61 18.18
C ILE A 98 -21.75 4.52 17.64
N VAL A 99 -22.16 3.76 16.63
CA VAL A 99 -21.32 2.70 16.03
C VAL A 99 -20.07 3.30 15.37
N PHE A 100 -20.23 4.35 14.58
CA PHE A 100 -19.11 5.01 13.91
C PHE A 100 -18.11 5.60 14.92
N LEU A 101 -18.59 6.38 15.90
CA LEU A 101 -17.76 7.01 16.91
C LEU A 101 -17.16 5.95 17.86
N GLY A 102 -17.92 4.89 18.16
CA GLY A 102 -17.44 3.77 18.97
C GLY A 102 -16.26 3.05 18.33
N LEU A 103 -16.39 2.65 17.04
CA LEU A 103 -15.33 1.99 16.30
C LEU A 103 -14.11 2.91 16.08
N SER A 104 -14.36 4.15 15.65
CA SER A 104 -13.31 5.14 15.41
C SER A 104 -12.61 5.55 16.70
N GLY A 105 -13.37 5.81 17.76
CA GLY A 105 -12.86 6.16 19.09
C GLY A 105 -12.07 5.02 19.71
N TRP A 106 -12.53 3.77 19.53
CA TRP A 106 -11.79 2.59 19.97
C TRP A 106 -10.44 2.44 19.24
N ALA A 107 -10.42 2.64 17.91
CA ALA A 107 -9.17 2.63 17.16
C ALA A 107 -8.22 3.74 17.61
N LEU A 108 -8.73 4.97 17.78
CA LEU A 108 -7.96 6.12 18.25
C LEU A 108 -7.42 5.92 19.69
N PHE A 109 -8.23 5.36 20.58
CA PHE A 109 -7.81 5.06 21.95
C PHE A 109 -6.65 4.06 21.97
N HIS A 110 -6.76 2.96 21.20
CA HIS A 110 -5.70 1.96 21.10
C HIS A 110 -4.43 2.52 20.46
N TRP A 111 -4.57 3.32 19.41
CA TRP A 111 -3.42 4.00 18.81
C TRP A 111 -2.72 4.92 19.81
N ARG A 112 -3.45 5.74 20.54
CA ARG A 112 -2.86 6.61 21.56
C ARG A 112 -2.13 5.86 22.67
N ARG A 113 -2.63 4.69 23.03
CA ARG A 113 -2.06 3.91 24.14
C ARG A 113 -0.92 2.99 23.72
N TYR A 114 -0.98 2.41 22.51
CA TYR A 114 -0.08 1.35 22.08
C TYR A 114 0.60 1.62 20.73
N GLY A 115 0.04 2.50 19.89
CA GLY A 115 0.53 2.78 18.55
C GLY A 115 1.29 4.10 18.44
N LYS A 116 1.40 4.87 19.50
CA LYS A 116 2.13 6.13 19.47
C LYS A 116 3.59 5.87 19.85
N ASP A 117 4.49 6.24 18.93
CA ASP A 117 5.92 6.18 19.21
C ASP A 117 6.28 7.02 20.44
N PRO A 118 7.16 6.50 21.32
CA PRO A 118 7.68 7.31 22.41
C PRO A 118 8.48 8.48 21.86
N VAL A 119 8.33 9.64 22.51
CA VAL A 119 9.05 10.85 22.13
C VAL A 119 10.47 10.76 22.68
N TYR A 120 11.45 10.61 21.78
CA TYR A 120 12.85 10.83 22.10
C TYR A 120 13.26 12.20 21.56
N LEU A 121 14.06 12.95 22.32
CA LEU A 121 14.53 14.29 21.93
C LEU A 121 15.42 14.16 20.69
N ASP A 122 14.88 14.53 19.54
CA ASP A 122 15.63 14.72 18.29
C ASP A 122 15.88 16.23 18.10
N ASP A 123 17.03 16.68 18.56
CA ASP A 123 17.46 18.05 18.33
C ASP A 123 18.05 18.16 16.91
N SER A 124 17.47 19.04 16.11
CA SER A 124 17.90 19.26 14.71
C SER A 124 19.34 19.80 14.60
N SER A 125 19.88 20.37 15.67
CA SER A 125 21.28 20.83 15.73
C SER A 125 22.28 19.71 15.95
N VAL A 126 21.82 18.54 16.43
CA VAL A 126 22.70 17.39 16.66
C VAL A 126 23.00 16.70 15.33
N LEU A 127 24.28 16.61 15.04
CA LEU A 127 24.86 15.87 13.91
C LEU A 127 25.59 14.66 14.46
N MET A 128 25.27 13.48 13.92
CA MET A 128 25.99 12.25 14.28
C MET A 128 26.99 11.88 13.18
N PRO A 129 28.22 11.56 13.56
CA PRO A 129 29.23 11.21 12.58
C PRO A 129 29.05 9.82 11.99
N ALA A 130 28.26 8.95 12.61
CA ALA A 130 28.14 7.54 12.20
C ALA A 130 26.85 6.91 12.70
N PRO A 131 26.34 5.87 12.03
CA PRO A 131 25.26 5.04 12.54
C PRO A 131 25.75 4.17 13.71
N PRO A 132 24.83 3.66 14.55
CA PRO A 132 25.20 2.69 15.59
C PRO A 132 25.97 1.49 15.02
N PRO A 133 27.02 1.00 15.74
CA PRO A 133 27.96 0.03 15.19
C PRO A 133 27.33 -1.33 14.87
N ASP A 134 26.34 -1.76 15.65
CA ASP A 134 25.67 -3.06 15.50
C ASP A 134 24.47 -3.05 14.56
N LEU A 135 24.24 -1.94 13.88
CA LEU A 135 23.09 -1.75 13.00
C LEU A 135 23.48 -2.14 11.56
N THR A 136 22.71 -3.03 10.94
CA THR A 136 22.80 -3.24 9.49
C THR A 136 22.05 -2.12 8.76
N ALA A 137 22.46 -1.82 7.54
CA ALA A 137 21.84 -0.74 6.78
C ALA A 137 20.36 -1.03 6.46
N ALA A 138 20.00 -2.29 6.20
CA ALA A 138 18.61 -2.70 6.00
C ALA A 138 17.77 -2.53 7.29
N SER A 139 18.34 -2.89 8.45
CA SER A 139 17.68 -2.65 9.74
C SER A 139 17.51 -1.15 10.02
N GLY A 140 18.49 -0.34 9.65
CA GLY A 140 18.42 1.12 9.74
C GLY A 140 17.29 1.68 8.89
N ALA A 141 17.14 1.24 7.65
CA ALA A 141 16.04 1.61 6.78
C ALA A 141 14.68 1.26 7.40
N MET A 142 14.55 0.04 7.94
CA MET A 142 13.31 -0.40 8.58
C MET A 142 12.96 0.41 9.84
N VAL A 143 13.92 0.71 10.70
CA VAL A 143 13.69 1.53 11.89
C VAL A 143 13.26 2.95 11.51
N MET A 144 13.83 3.51 10.44
CA MET A 144 13.43 4.82 9.93
C MET A 144 12.02 4.82 9.36
N ASP A 145 11.63 3.76 8.61
CA ASP A 145 10.32 3.63 7.98
C ASP A 145 9.22 3.17 8.96
N GLY A 146 9.59 2.53 10.05
CA GLY A 146 8.65 1.91 11.00
C GLY A 146 8.03 0.60 10.51
N SER A 147 8.39 0.13 9.32
CA SER A 147 7.92 -1.11 8.70
C SER A 147 8.91 -1.60 7.65
N THR A 148 8.78 -2.84 7.21
CA THR A 148 9.53 -3.34 6.05
C THR A 148 9.16 -2.57 4.79
N SER A 149 10.13 -2.32 3.95
CA SER A 149 9.98 -1.53 2.73
C SER A 149 10.90 -2.03 1.63
N ARG A 150 10.59 -1.65 0.38
CA ARG A 150 11.50 -1.88 -0.76
C ARG A 150 12.87 -1.27 -0.52
N ARG A 151 12.93 -0.14 0.17
CA ARG A 151 14.17 0.52 0.53
C ARG A 151 15.07 -0.39 1.38
N ALA A 152 14.51 -1.10 2.35
CA ALA A 152 15.26 -2.05 3.17
C ALA A 152 15.87 -3.19 2.32
N LEU A 153 15.08 -3.77 1.39
CA LEU A 153 15.57 -4.81 0.48
C LEU A 153 16.65 -4.28 -0.47
N THR A 154 16.42 -3.13 -1.09
CA THR A 154 17.40 -2.48 -1.98
C THR A 154 18.70 -2.19 -1.22
N THR A 155 18.60 -1.69 0.01
CA THR A 155 19.74 -1.42 0.86
C THR A 155 20.51 -2.68 1.21
N ALA A 156 19.81 -3.79 1.54
CA ALA A 156 20.46 -5.09 1.77
C ALA A 156 21.22 -5.58 0.54
N MET A 157 20.63 -5.43 -0.66
CA MET A 157 21.30 -5.81 -1.91
C MET A 157 22.54 -4.96 -2.18
N LEU A 158 22.48 -3.65 -1.94
CA LEU A 158 23.62 -2.76 -2.07
C LEU A 158 24.71 -3.07 -1.04
N ASP A 159 24.32 -3.42 0.19
CA ASP A 159 25.31 -3.81 1.21
C ASP A 159 26.03 -5.11 0.83
N LEU A 160 25.30 -6.12 0.34
CA LEU A 160 25.90 -7.36 -0.18
C LEU A 160 26.83 -7.08 -1.38
N ALA A 161 26.44 -6.15 -2.26
CA ALA A 161 27.23 -5.75 -3.41
C ALA A 161 28.51 -5.01 -2.99
N SER A 162 28.43 -4.08 -2.05
CA SER A 162 29.59 -3.35 -1.53
C SER A 162 30.64 -4.28 -0.90
N ARG A 163 30.21 -5.41 -0.36
CA ARG A 163 31.07 -6.47 0.22
C ARG A 163 31.66 -7.41 -0.84
N GLY A 164 31.26 -7.26 -2.11
CA GLY A 164 31.68 -8.12 -3.21
C GLY A 164 31.04 -9.52 -3.19
N LEU A 165 29.94 -9.70 -2.46
CA LEU A 165 29.19 -10.96 -2.44
C LEU A 165 28.32 -11.11 -3.67
N ILE A 166 27.84 -10.00 -4.22
CA ILE A 166 27.13 -9.91 -5.49
C ILE A 166 27.67 -8.72 -6.30
N ALA A 167 27.34 -8.68 -7.60
CA ALA A 167 27.58 -7.51 -8.43
C ALA A 167 26.38 -7.28 -9.34
N PHE A 168 26.14 -6.01 -9.68
CA PHE A 168 25.12 -5.65 -10.67
C PHE A 168 25.77 -5.58 -12.03
N ARG A 169 25.24 -6.31 -13.00
CA ARG A 169 25.76 -6.38 -14.35
C ARG A 169 24.73 -5.90 -15.35
N GLU A 170 25.16 -4.98 -16.25
CA GLU A 170 24.32 -4.59 -17.38
C GLU A 170 24.08 -5.78 -18.29
N ASP A 171 22.83 -6.03 -18.63
CA ASP A 171 22.44 -6.97 -19.67
C ASP A 171 21.98 -6.21 -20.90
N GLN A 172 22.59 -6.49 -22.04
CA GLN A 172 22.15 -5.94 -23.32
C GLN A 172 20.93 -6.74 -23.78
N GLY A 173 19.77 -6.46 -23.16
CA GLY A 173 18.51 -7.13 -23.46
C GLY A 173 18.04 -6.88 -24.88
N GLY A 174 17.96 -7.96 -25.66
CA GLY A 174 17.27 -8.00 -26.93
C GLY A 174 18.16 -8.29 -28.15
N LEU A 175 17.70 -9.20 -28.99
CA LEU A 175 18.35 -9.70 -30.22
C LEU A 175 18.70 -8.60 -31.26
N LEU A 176 18.30 -7.34 -31.05
CA LEU A 176 18.50 -6.20 -31.92
C LEU A 176 18.83 -4.88 -31.16
N GLY A 177 19.16 -4.91 -29.88
CA GLY A 177 19.50 -3.67 -29.13
C GLY A 177 18.33 -2.69 -28.94
N ILE A 178 17.09 -3.09 -29.21
CA ILE A 178 15.87 -2.29 -29.09
C ILE A 178 15.20 -2.63 -27.74
N GLY A 179 15.89 -2.41 -26.66
CA GLY A 179 15.34 -2.55 -25.31
C GLY A 179 16.24 -1.76 -24.40
N GLY A 180 15.67 -0.94 -23.52
CA GLY A 180 16.45 -0.18 -22.56
C GLY A 180 17.41 -1.09 -21.78
N LYS A 181 18.53 -0.53 -21.31
CA LYS A 181 19.51 -1.25 -20.50
C LYS A 181 18.80 -1.90 -19.31
N LYS A 182 18.93 -3.21 -19.18
CA LYS A 182 18.44 -3.97 -18.04
C LYS A 182 19.63 -4.37 -17.17
N VAL A 183 19.40 -4.51 -15.87
CA VAL A 183 20.44 -4.87 -14.91
C VAL A 183 20.11 -6.21 -14.29
N GLY A 184 21.04 -7.16 -14.41
CA GLY A 184 21.01 -8.45 -13.74
C GLY A 184 21.93 -8.48 -12.52
N VAL A 185 21.96 -9.60 -11.81
CA VAL A 185 22.76 -9.80 -10.60
C VAL A 185 23.72 -10.97 -10.78
N ASP A 186 25.01 -10.73 -10.59
CA ASP A 186 26.02 -11.76 -10.55
C ASP A 186 26.31 -12.14 -9.11
N VAL A 187 26.11 -13.41 -8.77
CA VAL A 187 26.28 -13.96 -7.40
C VAL A 187 27.71 -14.43 -7.13
N LYS A 188 28.53 -14.46 -8.15
CA LYS A 188 29.97 -14.79 -8.06
C LYS A 188 30.76 -13.78 -8.87
N PRO A 189 30.83 -12.53 -8.43
CA PRO A 189 31.57 -11.52 -9.16
C PRO A 189 33.05 -11.94 -9.27
N ALA A 190 33.63 -11.60 -10.41
CA ALA A 190 35.06 -11.86 -10.65
C ALA A 190 35.91 -11.19 -9.55
N ALA A 191 37.07 -11.79 -9.23
CA ALA A 191 38.02 -11.15 -8.37
C ALA A 191 38.47 -9.83 -8.98
N GLY A 192 38.49 -8.78 -8.17
CA GLY A 192 38.93 -7.45 -8.60
C GLY A 192 40.46 -7.29 -8.46
N ASP A 193 40.92 -6.11 -8.87
CA ASP A 193 42.29 -5.69 -8.56
C ASP A 193 42.53 -5.64 -7.04
N PRO A 194 43.81 -5.71 -6.57
CA PRO A 194 44.13 -5.70 -5.16
C PRO A 194 43.49 -4.54 -4.36
N GLU A 195 43.31 -3.38 -4.98
CA GLU A 195 42.70 -2.20 -4.38
C GLU A 195 41.18 -2.42 -4.16
N VAL A 196 40.47 -2.97 -5.14
CA VAL A 196 39.06 -3.36 -5.06
C VAL A 196 38.85 -4.40 -3.95
N GLU A 197 39.75 -5.40 -3.87
CA GLU A 197 39.65 -6.41 -2.82
C GLU A 197 39.95 -5.84 -1.42
N ALA A 198 40.84 -4.86 -1.31
CA ALA A 198 41.07 -4.15 -0.06
C ALA A 198 39.82 -3.39 0.39
N GLN A 199 39.16 -2.70 -0.54
CA GLN A 199 37.90 -1.97 -0.28
C GLN A 199 36.75 -2.92 0.12
N ARG A 200 36.60 -4.06 -0.56
CA ARG A 200 35.66 -5.11 -0.19
C ARG A 200 35.90 -5.63 1.24
N ARG A 201 37.15 -5.83 1.63
CA ARG A 201 37.51 -6.26 2.99
C ARG A 201 37.16 -5.20 4.05
N LEU A 202 37.33 -3.92 3.73
CA LEU A 202 36.89 -2.83 4.62
C LEU A 202 35.36 -2.84 4.79
N ASN A 203 34.63 -2.97 3.72
CA ASN A 203 33.17 -3.05 3.76
C ASN A 203 32.68 -4.28 4.54
N ALA A 204 33.38 -5.40 4.45
CA ALA A 204 33.06 -6.64 5.14
C ALA A 204 33.32 -6.62 6.66
N ARG A 205 33.96 -5.59 7.22
CA ARG A 205 34.17 -5.46 8.68
C ARG A 205 32.86 -5.31 9.46
N ARG A 206 31.81 -4.82 8.83
CA ARG A 206 30.49 -4.71 9.46
C ARG A 206 29.77 -6.06 9.44
N PRO A 207 29.00 -6.40 10.48
CA PRO A 207 28.21 -7.63 10.49
C PRO A 207 27.12 -7.59 9.40
N THR A 208 26.83 -8.75 8.82
CA THR A 208 25.59 -8.98 8.07
C THR A 208 24.48 -9.33 9.04
N GLY A 209 23.22 -9.07 8.65
CA GLY A 209 22.07 -9.46 9.42
C GLY A 209 21.35 -10.69 8.86
N PRO A 210 20.43 -11.27 9.62
CA PRO A 210 19.66 -12.43 9.16
C PRO A 210 18.87 -12.18 7.86
N ALA A 211 18.47 -10.96 7.60
CA ALA A 211 17.75 -10.59 6.38
C ALA A 211 18.66 -10.62 5.14
N GLU A 212 19.88 -10.07 5.27
CA GLU A 212 20.92 -10.13 4.24
C GLU A 212 21.31 -11.58 3.94
N ASP A 213 21.36 -12.45 4.95
CA ASP A 213 21.63 -13.88 4.78
C ASP A 213 20.49 -14.59 4.03
N VAL A 214 19.24 -14.24 4.27
CA VAL A 214 18.08 -14.76 3.51
C VAL A 214 18.18 -14.32 2.06
N ALA A 215 18.44 -13.04 1.81
CA ALA A 215 18.59 -12.50 0.46
C ALA A 215 19.72 -13.21 -0.29
N MET A 216 20.89 -13.37 0.35
CA MET A 216 22.05 -14.02 -0.27
C MET A 216 21.77 -15.48 -0.61
N ARG A 217 21.16 -16.26 0.29
CA ARG A 217 20.79 -17.66 0.01
C ARG A 217 19.88 -17.79 -1.20
N LYS A 218 18.86 -16.90 -1.31
CA LYS A 218 17.93 -16.93 -2.44
C LYS A 218 18.63 -16.58 -3.75
N LEU A 219 19.46 -15.54 -3.75
CA LEU A 219 20.26 -15.18 -4.92
C LEU A 219 21.17 -16.33 -5.35
N GLN A 220 21.84 -17.00 -4.41
CA GLN A 220 22.65 -18.18 -4.70
C GLN A 220 21.85 -19.33 -5.29
N MET A 221 20.59 -19.55 -4.85
CA MET A 221 19.73 -20.56 -5.43
C MET A 221 19.33 -20.21 -6.87
N LEU A 222 18.95 -18.96 -7.13
CA LEU A 222 18.60 -18.49 -8.48
C LEU A 222 19.79 -18.53 -9.44
N GLY A 223 20.97 -18.11 -8.99
CA GLY A 223 22.16 -18.08 -9.82
C GLY A 223 22.78 -19.47 -10.12
N ARG A 224 22.37 -20.53 -9.42
CA ARG A 224 22.91 -21.90 -9.67
C ARG A 224 22.61 -22.41 -11.07
N SER A 225 21.46 -22.09 -11.62
CA SER A 225 21.02 -22.54 -12.94
C SER A 225 21.72 -21.85 -14.10
N GLU A 226 22.34 -20.68 -13.85
CA GLU A 226 22.86 -19.80 -14.91
C GLU A 226 24.33 -19.44 -14.71
N GLY A 227 25.10 -20.32 -14.08
CA GLY A 227 26.55 -20.11 -13.91
C GLY A 227 26.94 -19.00 -12.95
N GLY A 228 25.99 -18.47 -12.17
CA GLY A 228 26.18 -17.41 -11.19
C GLY A 228 25.52 -16.08 -11.56
N PHE A 229 25.10 -15.91 -12.80
CA PHE A 229 24.38 -14.72 -13.25
C PHE A 229 22.86 -14.93 -13.22
N ILE A 230 22.13 -13.99 -12.67
CA ILE A 230 20.68 -13.94 -12.64
C ILE A 230 20.24 -12.88 -13.62
N SER A 231 19.55 -13.29 -14.68
CA SER A 231 19.07 -12.37 -15.71
C SER A 231 18.05 -11.37 -15.15
N PRO A 232 17.89 -10.19 -15.75
CA PRO A 232 16.85 -9.23 -15.34
C PRO A 232 15.43 -9.83 -15.38
N ASP A 233 15.18 -10.76 -16.29
CA ASP A 233 13.87 -11.40 -16.46
C ASP A 233 13.61 -12.48 -15.38
N ASP A 234 14.66 -12.98 -14.73
CA ASP A 234 14.57 -13.95 -13.63
C ASP A 234 14.59 -13.30 -12.23
N LEU A 235 15.06 -12.05 -12.12
CA LEU A 235 15.03 -11.30 -10.86
C LEU A 235 13.64 -11.24 -10.19
N PRO A 236 12.51 -11.11 -10.92
CA PRO A 236 11.18 -11.16 -10.31
C PRO A 236 10.88 -12.46 -9.56
N LYS A 237 11.57 -13.57 -9.86
CA LYS A 237 11.45 -14.84 -9.12
C LYS A 237 11.93 -14.71 -7.66
N PHE A 238 12.73 -13.70 -7.36
CA PHE A 238 13.10 -13.35 -5.98
C PHE A 238 11.88 -12.92 -5.16
N GLY A 239 10.83 -12.39 -5.80
CA GLY A 239 9.62 -11.91 -5.14
C GLY A 239 8.97 -12.92 -4.20
N SER A 240 9.13 -14.23 -4.48
CA SER A 240 8.63 -15.29 -3.59
C SER A 240 9.28 -15.32 -2.21
N GLU A 241 10.49 -14.76 -2.08
CA GLU A 241 11.27 -14.76 -0.83
C GLU A 241 11.24 -13.39 -0.11
N VAL A 242 10.60 -12.39 -0.69
CA VAL A 242 10.50 -11.07 -0.04
C VAL A 242 9.82 -11.18 1.33
N ALA A 243 8.79 -12.02 1.45
CA ALA A 243 8.13 -12.25 2.73
C ALA A 243 9.05 -12.91 3.78
N ALA A 244 9.96 -13.80 3.35
CA ALA A 244 10.96 -14.41 4.23
C ALA A 244 12.03 -13.40 4.64
N PHE A 245 12.48 -12.55 3.71
CA PHE A 245 13.39 -11.43 3.99
C PHE A 245 12.76 -10.48 5.01
N ASP A 246 11.52 -10.04 4.78
CA ASP A 246 10.79 -9.14 5.66
C ASP A 246 10.63 -9.74 7.06
N THR A 247 10.27 -11.03 7.13
CA THR A 247 10.13 -11.75 8.40
C THR A 247 11.46 -11.82 9.16
N ALA A 248 12.56 -12.10 8.47
CA ALA A 248 13.88 -12.15 9.09
C ALA A 248 14.32 -10.77 9.60
N LEU A 249 14.06 -9.71 8.81
CA LEU A 249 14.37 -8.33 9.18
C LEU A 249 13.56 -7.89 10.41
N GLU A 250 12.24 -8.12 10.39
CA GLU A 250 11.35 -7.81 11.51
C GLU A 250 11.72 -8.57 12.78
N SER A 251 12.03 -9.85 12.66
CA SER A 251 12.46 -10.65 13.81
C SER A 251 13.75 -10.09 14.40
N HIS A 252 14.71 -9.73 13.55
CA HIS A 252 15.98 -9.15 14.00
C HIS A 252 15.79 -7.85 14.80
N VAL A 253 14.95 -6.93 14.34
CA VAL A 253 14.71 -5.65 15.05
C VAL A 253 13.91 -5.85 16.36
N VAL A 254 13.05 -6.88 16.43
CA VAL A 254 12.36 -7.29 17.67
C VAL A 254 13.35 -7.91 18.65
N ASP A 255 14.23 -8.81 18.20
CA ASP A 255 15.25 -9.44 19.04
C ASP A 255 16.24 -8.40 19.61
N ARG A 256 16.49 -7.32 18.88
CA ARG A 256 17.26 -6.15 19.35
C ARG A 256 16.48 -5.25 20.31
N GLY A 257 15.18 -5.50 20.51
CA GLY A 257 14.31 -4.70 21.38
C GLY A 257 13.94 -3.32 20.83
N TRP A 258 14.04 -3.10 19.50
CA TRP A 258 13.66 -1.82 18.87
C TRP A 258 12.17 -1.74 18.56
N PHE A 259 11.52 -2.90 18.48
CA PHE A 259 10.07 -3.07 18.41
C PHE A 259 9.65 -4.12 19.42
N ASP A 260 8.47 -3.96 20.04
CA ASP A 260 7.92 -4.96 20.97
C ASP A 260 7.39 -6.19 20.22
N GLU A 261 6.83 -5.99 19.05
CA GLU A 261 6.26 -7.04 18.20
C GLU A 261 6.53 -6.71 16.73
N ARG A 262 6.56 -7.73 15.88
CA ARG A 262 6.78 -7.54 14.43
C ARG A 262 5.72 -6.60 13.85
N PRO A 263 6.11 -5.50 13.17
CA PRO A 263 5.19 -4.51 12.61
C PRO A 263 4.14 -5.10 11.68
N SER A 264 4.51 -6.06 10.81
CA SER A 264 3.58 -6.75 9.92
C SER A 264 2.48 -7.49 10.67
N LYS A 265 2.81 -8.13 11.80
CA LYS A 265 1.85 -8.87 12.64
C LYS A 265 0.87 -7.92 13.32
N VAL A 266 1.35 -6.78 13.82
CA VAL A 266 0.50 -5.74 14.41
C VAL A 266 -0.44 -5.17 13.35
N ALA A 267 0.09 -4.76 12.20
CA ALA A 267 -0.69 -4.21 11.08
C ALA A 267 -1.73 -5.22 10.58
N SER A 268 -1.36 -6.50 10.38
CA SER A 268 -2.27 -7.55 9.93
C SER A 268 -3.42 -7.81 10.91
N ARG A 269 -3.15 -7.80 12.22
CA ARG A 269 -4.18 -7.94 13.26
C ARG A 269 -5.20 -6.81 13.19
N TRP A 270 -4.76 -5.57 12.99
CA TRP A 270 -5.65 -4.41 12.88
C TRP A 270 -6.37 -4.38 11.54
N THR A 271 -5.70 -4.75 10.46
CA THR A 271 -6.34 -4.92 9.14
C THR A 271 -7.46 -5.97 9.22
N GLY A 272 -7.22 -7.12 9.86
CA GLY A 272 -8.24 -8.15 10.05
C GLY A 272 -9.48 -7.63 10.79
N ARG A 273 -9.29 -6.83 11.86
CA ARG A 273 -10.40 -6.20 12.60
C ARG A 273 -11.17 -5.20 11.75
N GLY A 274 -10.47 -4.38 10.96
CA GLY A 274 -11.09 -3.43 10.05
C GLY A 274 -11.90 -4.14 8.96
N VAL A 275 -11.35 -5.20 8.35
CA VAL A 275 -12.06 -6.01 7.35
C VAL A 275 -13.31 -6.66 7.94
N LEU A 276 -13.22 -7.22 9.14
CA LEU A 276 -14.39 -7.79 9.82
C LEU A 276 -15.48 -6.73 10.07
N ALA A 277 -15.12 -5.52 10.48
CA ALA A 277 -16.07 -4.44 10.67
C ALA A 277 -16.73 -4.01 9.35
N VAL A 278 -15.97 -3.96 8.25
CA VAL A 278 -16.51 -3.67 6.91
C VAL A 278 -17.47 -4.76 6.46
N ILE A 279 -17.10 -6.03 6.61
CA ILE A 279 -17.96 -7.17 6.23
C ILE A 279 -19.25 -7.14 7.05
N ALA A 280 -19.16 -6.96 8.38
CA ALA A 280 -20.32 -6.84 9.25
C ALA A 280 -21.22 -5.66 8.84
N GLY A 281 -20.62 -4.54 8.45
CA GLY A 281 -21.35 -3.37 7.94
C GLY A 281 -22.08 -3.66 6.62
N ILE A 282 -21.44 -4.34 5.67
CA ILE A 282 -22.06 -4.74 4.39
C ILE A 282 -23.23 -5.69 4.64
N VAL A 283 -23.05 -6.68 5.53
CA VAL A 283 -24.14 -7.59 5.94
C VAL A 283 -25.30 -6.81 6.59
N GLY A 284 -24.98 -5.82 7.43
CA GLY A 284 -25.98 -4.93 8.04
C GLY A 284 -26.76 -4.12 7.00
N ILE A 285 -26.09 -3.59 5.98
CA ILE A 285 -26.74 -2.88 4.86
C ILE A 285 -27.65 -3.84 4.11
N TRP A 286 -27.15 -5.02 3.73
CA TRP A 286 -27.94 -6.02 3.03
C TRP A 286 -29.18 -6.46 3.83
N ALA A 287 -29.01 -6.72 5.13
CA ALA A 287 -30.12 -7.07 6.02
C ALA A 287 -31.15 -5.93 6.13
N GLY A 288 -30.69 -4.68 6.21
CA GLY A 288 -31.58 -3.52 6.26
C GLY A 288 -32.40 -3.28 4.99
N PHE A 289 -31.97 -3.80 3.84
CA PHE A 289 -32.76 -3.80 2.61
C PHE A 289 -33.77 -4.98 2.54
N ASN A 290 -33.47 -6.10 3.17
CA ASN A 290 -34.30 -7.30 3.11
C ASN A 290 -35.27 -7.43 4.30
N ILE A 291 -35.03 -6.70 5.39
CA ILE A 291 -35.89 -6.66 6.56
C ILE A 291 -36.47 -5.24 6.66
N PRO A 292 -37.74 -5.05 7.06
CA PRO A 292 -38.37 -3.72 7.12
C PRO A 292 -37.80 -2.86 8.30
N VAL A 293 -36.47 -2.84 8.46
CA VAL A 293 -35.73 -2.09 9.49
C VAL A 293 -34.69 -1.21 8.81
N SER A 294 -35.18 -0.14 8.16
CA SER A 294 -34.31 0.80 7.42
C SER A 294 -33.23 1.48 8.27
N GLY A 295 -33.40 1.57 9.59
CA GLY A 295 -32.36 2.03 10.51
C GLY A 295 -31.09 1.17 10.51
N LEU A 296 -31.21 -0.12 10.16
CA LEU A 296 -30.09 -1.05 10.10
C LEU A 296 -29.14 -0.74 8.93
N THR A 297 -29.63 -0.20 7.80
CA THR A 297 -28.78 0.24 6.68
C THR A 297 -27.84 1.36 7.09
N LEU A 298 -28.31 2.33 7.88
CA LEU A 298 -27.48 3.42 8.38
C LEU A 298 -26.42 2.93 9.39
N ILE A 299 -26.80 2.00 10.27
CA ILE A 299 -25.86 1.35 11.20
C ILE A 299 -24.81 0.56 10.41
N GLY A 300 -25.21 -0.19 9.38
CA GLY A 300 -24.30 -0.92 8.50
C GLY A 300 -23.32 0.03 7.79
N ALA A 301 -23.82 1.14 7.23
CA ALA A 301 -22.97 2.16 6.60
C ALA A 301 -21.98 2.78 7.62
N ALA A 302 -22.42 3.04 8.85
CA ALA A 302 -21.57 3.52 9.93
C ALA A 302 -20.48 2.50 10.32
N ALA A 303 -20.81 1.21 10.34
CA ALA A 303 -19.85 0.14 10.59
C ALA A 303 -18.82 0.01 9.46
N VAL A 304 -19.22 0.16 8.20
CA VAL A 304 -18.30 0.24 7.05
C VAL A 304 -17.36 1.43 7.22
N GLY A 305 -17.88 2.62 7.49
CA GLY A 305 -17.08 3.82 7.72
C GLY A 305 -16.08 3.66 8.88
N GLY A 306 -16.54 3.14 10.02
CA GLY A 306 -15.69 2.82 11.17
C GLY A 306 -14.63 1.77 10.85
N GLY A 307 -14.98 0.74 10.07
CA GLY A 307 -14.06 -0.29 9.60
C GLY A 307 -12.96 0.29 8.70
N ILE A 308 -13.30 1.23 7.80
CA ILE A 308 -12.32 1.95 6.98
C ILE A 308 -11.36 2.77 7.86
N VAL A 309 -11.87 3.45 8.89
CA VAL A 309 -11.03 4.16 9.86
C VAL A 309 -10.05 3.20 10.53
N ILE A 310 -10.50 2.01 10.99
CA ILE A 310 -9.61 0.99 11.56
C ILE A 310 -8.54 0.55 10.56
N LEU A 311 -8.90 0.36 9.27
CA LEU A 311 -7.95 0.01 8.22
C LEU A 311 -6.88 1.09 8.00
N LEU A 312 -7.25 2.37 8.05
CA LEU A 312 -6.29 3.47 7.97
C LEU A 312 -5.35 3.48 9.19
N PHE A 313 -5.90 3.28 10.39
CA PHE A 313 -5.08 3.19 11.60
C PHE A 313 -4.16 1.96 11.63
N SER A 314 -4.48 0.86 10.92
CA SER A 314 -3.65 -0.36 10.91
C SER A 314 -2.21 -0.09 10.46
N ARG A 315 -1.98 0.91 9.59
CA ARG A 315 -0.66 1.30 9.09
C ARG A 315 0.19 2.07 10.11
N VAL A 316 -0.46 2.77 11.05
CA VAL A 316 0.21 3.60 12.05
C VAL A 316 0.17 2.99 13.44
N MET A 317 -0.35 1.75 13.57
CA MET A 317 -0.39 1.01 14.83
C MET A 317 0.95 0.41 15.26
N PRO A 318 1.84 -0.06 14.35
CA PRO A 318 3.16 -0.51 14.77
C PRO A 318 3.93 0.65 15.40
N ALA A 319 4.40 0.46 16.63
CA ALA A 319 5.16 1.46 17.37
C ALA A 319 6.56 0.93 17.70
N VAL A 320 7.53 1.82 17.70
CA VAL A 320 8.88 1.53 18.18
C VAL A 320 8.92 1.59 19.71
N THR A 321 9.86 0.85 20.31
CA THR A 321 10.18 0.99 21.74
C THR A 321 10.94 2.27 22.02
N MET A 322 11.21 2.59 23.26
CA MET A 322 12.09 3.72 23.62
C MET A 322 13.50 3.54 23.04
N SER A 323 14.05 2.33 23.05
CA SER A 323 15.35 2.03 22.43
C SER A 323 15.30 2.19 20.91
N GLY A 324 14.20 1.78 20.26
CA GLY A 324 13.98 2.01 18.82
C GLY A 324 13.83 3.49 18.48
N ALA A 325 13.14 4.27 19.32
CA ALA A 325 13.03 5.72 19.14
C ALA A 325 14.40 6.43 19.26
N MET A 326 15.25 5.97 20.19
CA MET A 326 16.62 6.45 20.32
C MET A 326 17.44 6.16 19.05
N ILE A 327 17.40 4.92 18.57
CA ILE A 327 18.07 4.53 17.31
C ILE A 327 17.57 5.37 16.14
N ARG A 328 16.24 5.60 16.04
CA ARG A 328 15.64 6.46 15.01
C ARG A 328 16.16 7.89 15.07
N ALA A 329 16.25 8.46 16.26
CA ALA A 329 16.81 9.82 16.45
C ALA A 329 18.30 9.89 16.06
N MET A 330 19.09 8.87 16.42
CA MET A 330 20.48 8.77 16.01
C MET A 330 20.63 8.65 14.48
N LEU A 331 19.79 7.85 13.84
CA LEU A 331 19.77 7.73 12.37
C LEU A 331 19.31 9.02 11.70
N ALA A 332 18.33 9.73 12.27
CA ALA A 332 17.90 11.03 11.77
C ALA A 332 19.04 12.07 11.86
N ALA A 333 19.78 12.08 12.96
CA ALA A 333 20.96 12.92 13.11
C ALA A 333 22.06 12.57 12.09
N TYR A 334 22.30 11.29 11.89
CA TYR A 334 23.26 10.81 10.88
C TYR A 334 22.80 11.15 9.45
N ARG A 335 21.51 11.01 9.16
CA ARG A 335 20.91 11.44 7.88
C ARG A 335 21.21 12.91 7.58
N ARG A 336 21.01 13.78 8.58
CA ARG A 336 21.33 15.24 8.44
C ARG A 336 22.82 15.46 8.14
N THR A 337 23.70 14.72 8.78
CA THR A 337 25.14 14.81 8.50
C THR A 337 25.44 14.40 7.06
N LEU A 338 24.97 13.26 6.60
CA LEU A 338 25.17 12.79 5.23
C LEU A 338 24.58 13.75 4.21
N GLN A 339 23.37 14.23 4.45
CA GLN A 339 22.70 15.17 3.55
C GLN A 339 23.52 16.45 3.40
N LYS A 340 23.97 17.02 4.52
CA LYS A 340 24.76 18.27 4.51
C LYS A 340 26.10 18.09 3.79
N THR A 341 26.79 16.96 3.99
CA THR A 341 28.04 16.68 3.29
C THR A 341 27.81 16.44 1.79
N MET A 342 26.74 15.72 1.41
CA MET A 342 26.39 15.48 0.01
C MET A 342 25.96 16.74 -0.73
N GLU A 343 25.29 17.69 -0.08
CA GLU A 343 24.90 18.97 -0.68
C GLU A 343 26.12 19.78 -1.17
N GLN A 344 27.23 19.73 -0.43
CA GLN A 344 28.44 20.52 -0.68
C GLN A 344 29.49 19.74 -1.48
N ALA A 345 29.50 18.41 -1.39
CA ALA A 345 30.51 17.57 -2.01
C ALA A 345 30.39 17.55 -3.56
N ARG A 346 31.54 17.50 -4.21
CA ARG A 346 31.66 17.34 -5.65
C ARG A 346 32.04 15.92 -6.07
N SER A 347 32.44 15.09 -5.12
CA SER A 347 32.72 13.65 -5.32
C SER A 347 32.34 12.84 -4.09
N MET A 348 32.18 11.53 -4.25
CA MET A 348 31.88 10.64 -3.11
C MET A 348 33.08 10.51 -2.15
N ASP A 349 34.31 10.65 -2.66
CA ASP A 349 35.52 10.70 -1.81
C ASP A 349 35.53 11.93 -0.91
N GLN A 350 35.06 13.06 -1.43
CA GLN A 350 34.92 14.28 -0.65
C GLN A 350 33.84 14.14 0.44
N VAL A 351 32.73 13.44 0.17
CA VAL A 351 31.70 13.12 1.19
C VAL A 351 32.33 12.41 2.38
N ILE A 352 33.23 11.46 2.12
CA ILE A 352 33.89 10.70 3.17
C ILE A 352 34.90 11.57 3.92
N ALA A 353 35.72 12.32 3.19
CA ALA A 353 36.76 13.18 3.77
C ALA A 353 36.15 14.28 4.66
N GLU A 354 35.08 14.92 4.21
CA GLU A 354 34.42 16.01 4.96
C GLU A 354 33.58 15.49 6.13
N ALA A 355 32.99 14.29 5.99
CA ALA A 355 32.24 13.69 7.08
C ALA A 355 33.10 13.34 8.29
N GLY A 356 34.41 13.13 8.10
CA GLY A 356 35.36 12.76 9.16
C GLY A 356 34.93 11.47 9.88
N LEU A 357 34.31 10.55 9.16
CA LEU A 357 33.56 9.42 9.72
C LEU A 357 34.42 8.18 9.74
N PRO A 358 34.85 7.67 10.91
CA PRO A 358 35.68 6.47 11.02
C PRO A 358 34.98 5.18 10.51
N TRP A 359 33.68 5.24 10.14
CA TRP A 359 32.87 4.13 9.67
C TRP A 359 32.66 4.09 8.17
N LEU A 360 32.69 5.26 7.54
CA LEU A 360 32.63 5.41 6.09
C LEU A 360 34.05 5.36 5.55
N ASP A 361 34.72 4.21 5.72
CA ASP A 361 36.04 4.03 5.16
C ASP A 361 36.01 4.00 3.62
N THR A 362 34.80 3.89 3.03
CA THR A 362 34.66 3.75 1.57
C THR A 362 33.44 4.52 1.02
N PRO A 363 33.52 5.01 -0.22
CA PRO A 363 32.38 5.64 -0.93
C PRO A 363 31.17 4.72 -1.05
N ASP A 364 31.38 3.42 -1.20
CA ASP A 364 30.28 2.43 -1.28
C ASP A 364 29.41 2.43 -0.02
N GLN A 365 30.02 2.56 1.15
CA GLN A 365 29.27 2.64 2.41
C GLN A 365 28.44 3.93 2.49
N ALA A 366 28.91 5.04 1.93
CA ALA A 366 28.10 6.26 1.84
C ALA A 366 26.88 6.06 0.94
N VAL A 367 27.00 5.33 -0.17
CA VAL A 367 25.87 4.97 -1.05
C VAL A 367 24.90 4.04 -0.32
N VAL A 368 25.36 3.01 0.36
CA VAL A 368 24.53 2.07 1.11
C VAL A 368 23.70 2.79 2.19
N TRP A 369 24.39 3.57 3.04
CA TRP A 369 23.70 4.30 4.11
C TRP A 369 22.86 5.48 3.61
N GLY A 370 23.31 6.17 2.57
CA GLY A 370 22.50 7.20 1.93
C GLY A 370 21.18 6.61 1.38
N THR A 371 21.26 5.43 0.78
CA THR A 371 20.05 4.71 0.32
C THR A 371 19.19 4.27 1.50
N ALA A 372 19.76 3.71 2.55
CA ALA A 372 19.04 3.31 3.77
C ALA A 372 18.26 4.47 4.39
N LEU A 373 18.83 5.67 4.34
CA LEU A 373 18.28 6.88 4.93
C LEU A 373 17.42 7.71 3.95
N GLY A 374 17.21 7.23 2.71
CA GLY A 374 16.36 7.89 1.73
C GLY A 374 16.99 9.12 1.07
N LEU A 375 18.30 9.12 0.87
CA LEU A 375 19.09 10.18 0.24
C LEU A 375 19.51 9.82 -1.21
N GLN A 376 18.71 9.02 -1.94
CA GLN A 376 19.05 8.61 -3.30
C GLN A 376 19.28 9.80 -4.23
N GLY A 377 18.41 10.81 -4.16
CA GLY A 377 18.53 12.02 -4.97
C GLY A 377 19.81 12.81 -4.67
N ASP A 378 20.25 12.85 -3.41
CA ASP A 378 21.50 13.51 -3.01
C ASP A 378 22.72 12.73 -3.56
N ILE A 379 22.69 11.40 -3.50
CA ILE A 379 23.72 10.54 -4.10
C ILE A 379 23.83 10.78 -5.61
N GLU A 380 22.69 10.75 -6.33
CA GLU A 380 22.64 11.03 -7.78
C GLU A 380 23.19 12.42 -8.11
N GLY A 381 22.86 13.40 -7.24
CA GLY A 381 23.39 14.76 -7.36
C GLY A 381 24.92 14.84 -7.25
N VAL A 382 25.54 14.14 -6.28
CA VAL A 382 27.00 14.06 -6.12
C VAL A 382 27.64 13.39 -7.34
N LEU A 383 27.08 12.24 -7.77
CA LEU A 383 27.60 11.51 -8.92
C LEU A 383 27.51 12.33 -10.22
N SER A 384 26.41 13.03 -10.42
CA SER A 384 26.22 13.94 -11.58
C SER A 384 27.22 15.10 -11.58
N ARG A 385 27.48 15.71 -10.43
CA ARG A 385 28.51 16.76 -10.30
C ARG A 385 29.90 16.25 -10.58
N SER A 386 30.25 15.10 -10.00
CA SER A 386 31.55 14.44 -10.26
C SER A 386 31.78 14.16 -11.74
N MET A 387 30.74 13.68 -12.45
CA MET A 387 30.80 13.43 -13.88
C MET A 387 30.88 14.72 -14.72
N ALA A 388 30.20 15.77 -14.31
CA ALA A 388 30.27 17.06 -14.97
C ALA A 388 31.67 17.67 -14.86
N ASP A 389 32.30 17.57 -13.69
CA ASP A 389 33.68 18.05 -13.45
C ASP A 389 34.71 17.27 -14.29
N LEU A 390 34.52 15.95 -14.42
CA LEU A 390 35.34 15.12 -15.27
C LEU A 390 35.23 15.54 -16.75
N LYS A 391 34.00 15.74 -17.24
CA LYS A 391 33.75 16.21 -18.62
C LYS A 391 34.34 17.59 -18.89
N ALA A 392 34.34 18.47 -17.89
CA ALA A 392 34.92 19.80 -17.97
C ALA A 392 36.47 19.81 -17.87
N GLY A 393 37.12 18.68 -17.56
CA GLY A 393 38.56 18.59 -17.34
C GLY A 393 39.06 19.38 -16.12
N THR A 394 38.16 19.72 -15.20
CA THR A 394 38.49 20.52 -14.00
C THR A 394 39.12 19.69 -12.87
N THR A 395 39.03 18.38 -12.96
CA THR A 395 39.63 17.44 -11.99
C THR A 395 41.03 17.03 -12.47
N ALA A 396 42.04 17.78 -12.08
CA ALA A 396 43.42 17.39 -12.31
C ALA A 396 43.75 16.14 -11.48
N GLY A 397 43.64 14.95 -12.09
CA GLY A 397 44.12 13.68 -11.51
C GLY A 397 43.15 12.94 -10.57
N ALA A 398 41.96 13.42 -10.30
CA ALA A 398 40.98 12.67 -9.49
C ALA A 398 40.19 11.71 -10.37
N VAL A 399 40.27 10.43 -10.09
CA VAL A 399 39.43 9.40 -10.71
C VAL A 399 38.03 9.54 -10.13
N PRO A 400 36.96 9.71 -10.95
CA PRO A 400 35.62 9.77 -10.41
C PRO A 400 35.28 8.45 -9.73
N TYR A 401 34.54 8.53 -8.63
CA TYR A 401 34.03 7.34 -7.96
C TYR A 401 33.08 6.58 -8.88
N PHE A 402 33.37 5.31 -9.06
CA PHE A 402 32.48 4.32 -9.65
C PHE A 402 32.25 3.21 -8.64
N PRO A 403 31.00 2.77 -8.42
CA PRO A 403 30.74 1.65 -7.54
C PRO A 403 31.49 0.40 -8.02
N ILE A 404 32.29 -0.20 -7.15
CA ILE A 404 33.08 -1.41 -7.46
C ILE A 404 32.21 -2.63 -7.79
N TRP A 405 30.96 -2.58 -7.38
CA TRP A 405 29.96 -3.62 -7.54
C TRP A 405 29.08 -3.45 -8.80
N TYR A 406 29.36 -2.44 -9.64
CA TYR A 406 28.70 -2.25 -10.92
C TYR A 406 29.62 -2.70 -12.06
N GLN A 407 29.14 -3.65 -12.88
CA GLN A 407 29.93 -4.27 -13.94
C GLN A 407 29.29 -4.00 -15.30
N ASN A 408 30.13 -3.93 -16.34
CA ASN A 408 29.67 -3.88 -17.70
C ASN A 408 29.11 -5.25 -18.15
N SER A 409 28.54 -5.32 -19.36
CA SER A 409 28.00 -6.56 -19.94
C SER A 409 28.99 -7.73 -20.02
N ASN A 410 30.29 -7.46 -19.98
CA ASN A 410 31.35 -8.47 -20.01
C ASN A 410 31.77 -8.95 -18.60
N GLY A 411 31.11 -8.48 -17.54
CA GLY A 411 31.42 -8.85 -16.15
C GLY A 411 32.70 -8.21 -15.60
N SER A 412 33.28 -7.23 -16.28
CA SER A 412 34.44 -6.49 -15.80
C SER A 412 34.01 -5.26 -15.00
N PRO A 413 34.66 -4.94 -13.85
CA PRO A 413 34.43 -3.68 -13.17
C PRO A 413 34.67 -2.50 -14.10
N PHE A 414 33.86 -1.46 -13.99
CA PHE A 414 33.91 -0.31 -14.89
C PHE A 414 35.28 0.40 -14.91
N LEU A 415 36.03 0.33 -13.82
CA LEU A 415 37.40 0.89 -13.67
C LEU A 415 38.48 0.09 -14.37
N GLY A 416 38.35 -1.24 -14.47
CA GLY A 416 39.41 -2.12 -14.97
C GLY A 416 39.68 -2.02 -16.48
N SER A 417 38.74 -1.51 -17.26
CA SER A 417 38.89 -1.43 -18.72
C SER A 417 39.57 -0.15 -19.23
N SER A 418 39.62 0.90 -18.40
CA SER A 418 40.17 2.21 -18.84
C SER A 418 41.62 2.43 -18.47
N ALA A 419 42.11 1.83 -17.38
CA ALA A 419 43.49 2.03 -16.90
C ALA A 419 44.52 1.14 -17.61
N ALA A 420 44.15 -0.05 -18.11
CA ALA A 420 45.06 -1.02 -18.71
C ALA A 420 45.34 -0.78 -20.21
N ALA A 421 44.56 0.00 -20.88
CA ALA A 421 44.66 0.14 -22.34
C ALA A 421 45.06 1.54 -22.78
N GLY A 422 46.06 2.21 -22.39
CA GLY A 422 46.64 3.48 -22.93
C GLY A 422 45.99 4.15 -24.14
N GLY A 423 44.78 3.79 -24.44
CA GLY A 423 43.95 4.30 -25.53
C GLY A 423 42.86 5.24 -24.96
N HIS A 424 42.66 6.34 -25.65
CA HIS A 424 41.51 7.22 -25.47
C HIS A 424 40.20 6.42 -25.59
N VAL A 425 39.82 5.71 -24.51
CA VAL A 425 38.49 5.15 -24.41
C VAL A 425 37.57 6.35 -24.26
N SER A 426 36.69 6.58 -25.19
CA SER A 426 35.61 7.53 -25.05
C SER A 426 34.70 6.96 -23.94
N MET A 427 35.01 7.24 -22.67
CA MET A 427 34.17 6.99 -21.51
C MET A 427 32.78 7.64 -21.61
N PHE A 428 32.51 8.32 -22.69
CA PHE A 428 31.41 9.23 -22.90
C PHE A 428 30.55 8.92 -24.13
N SER A 429 30.56 7.68 -24.64
CA SER A 429 29.35 7.24 -25.34
C SER A 429 28.21 7.36 -24.31
N ASP A 430 27.07 7.80 -24.73
CA ASP A 430 25.84 8.03 -23.89
C ASP A 430 25.48 6.90 -22.89
N SER A 431 26.26 5.83 -22.88
CA SER A 431 26.11 4.59 -22.14
C SER A 431 27.09 4.42 -20.96
N GLY A 432 27.96 5.38 -20.67
CA GLY A 432 29.07 5.20 -19.70
C GLY A 432 28.77 5.57 -18.24
N ILE A 433 27.59 6.12 -17.94
CA ILE A 433 27.19 6.44 -16.55
C ILE A 433 26.45 5.24 -15.99
N PRO A 434 26.85 4.70 -14.80
CA PRO A 434 26.04 3.70 -14.12
C PRO A 434 24.62 4.24 -13.94
N ASP A 435 23.65 3.58 -14.54
CA ASP A 435 22.24 3.94 -14.35
C ASP A 435 21.77 3.45 -12.97
N ILE A 436 22.17 4.19 -11.92
CA ILE A 436 21.76 3.90 -10.55
C ILE A 436 20.24 4.02 -10.42
N GLY A 437 19.62 4.97 -11.13
CA GLY A 437 18.17 5.10 -11.17
C GLY A 437 17.50 3.88 -11.80
N GLY A 438 18.00 3.39 -12.93
CA GLY A 438 17.52 2.16 -13.56
C GLY A 438 17.76 0.92 -12.71
N MET A 439 18.91 0.82 -12.04
CA MET A 439 19.20 -0.24 -11.09
C MET A 439 18.23 -0.22 -9.89
N MET A 440 17.99 0.96 -9.31
CA MET A 440 17.02 1.14 -8.22
C MET A 440 15.60 0.81 -8.67
N SER A 441 15.25 1.16 -9.92
CA SER A 441 13.98 0.79 -10.53
C SER A 441 13.88 -0.72 -10.74
N ALA A 442 14.93 -1.38 -11.23
CA ALA A 442 14.98 -2.83 -11.41
C ALA A 442 14.82 -3.57 -10.08
N LEU A 443 15.54 -3.14 -9.03
CA LEU A 443 15.37 -3.67 -7.68
C LEU A 443 13.98 -3.38 -7.10
N GLY A 444 13.37 -2.25 -7.46
CA GLY A 444 11.99 -1.90 -7.13
C GLY A 444 10.95 -2.85 -7.75
N THR A 445 11.23 -3.43 -8.92
CA THR A 445 10.33 -4.39 -9.56
C THR A 445 10.26 -5.71 -8.80
N ILE A 446 11.34 -6.13 -8.14
CA ILE A 446 11.38 -7.34 -7.30
C ILE A 446 10.32 -7.24 -6.20
N GLY A 447 10.21 -6.09 -5.54
CA GLY A 447 9.23 -5.86 -4.48
C GLY A 447 7.78 -5.71 -4.97
N ASN A 448 7.55 -5.56 -6.28
CA ASN A 448 6.21 -5.46 -6.88
C ASN A 448 5.68 -6.79 -7.43
N SER A 449 6.41 -7.89 -7.26
CA SER A 449 5.97 -9.21 -7.75
C SER A 449 4.65 -9.62 -7.10
N PRO A 450 3.72 -10.28 -7.81
CA PRO A 450 2.38 -10.62 -7.32
C PRO A 450 2.35 -11.44 -6.02
N ALA A 451 3.46 -12.11 -5.66
CA ALA A 451 3.58 -12.88 -4.44
C ALA A 451 3.66 -12.02 -3.17
N SER A 452 3.97 -10.71 -3.30
CA SER A 452 4.01 -9.75 -2.18
C SER A 452 2.67 -9.05 -1.91
N SER A 453 1.59 -9.39 -2.64
CA SER A 453 0.27 -8.77 -2.51
C SER A 453 -0.57 -9.31 -1.34
N GLY A 454 0.06 -9.70 -0.26
CA GLY A 454 -0.61 -9.93 1.01
C GLY A 454 -0.98 -8.61 1.69
N GLY A 455 -1.94 -7.85 1.17
CA GLY A 455 -2.51 -6.71 1.90
C GLY A 455 -2.48 -5.37 1.15
N GLY A 456 -3.38 -5.16 0.22
CA GLY A 456 -3.61 -3.83 -0.34
C GLY A 456 -4.42 -3.83 -1.63
N GLY A 457 -5.62 -4.43 -1.62
CA GLY A 457 -6.58 -4.31 -2.71
C GLY A 457 -7.11 -2.88 -2.81
N GLY A 458 -6.55 -2.10 -3.73
CA GLY A 458 -7.14 -0.87 -4.23
C GLY A 458 -8.24 -1.19 -5.24
N GLY A 459 -9.44 -1.53 -4.77
CA GLY A 459 -10.63 -1.63 -5.59
C GLY A 459 -11.13 -0.24 -5.92
N GLY A 460 -11.04 0.14 -7.21
CA GLY A 460 -11.70 1.31 -7.73
C GLY A 460 -13.21 1.09 -7.73
N PHE A 461 -13.91 1.83 -6.91
CA PHE A 461 -15.37 1.88 -6.97
C PHE A 461 -15.76 2.86 -8.07
N GLY A 462 -16.23 2.30 -9.23
CA GLY A 462 -16.91 3.05 -10.24
C GLY A 462 -18.28 3.48 -9.74
N GLY A 463 -18.55 4.80 -9.68
CA GLY A 463 -19.81 5.38 -9.26
C GLY A 463 -20.92 5.06 -10.26
N GLY A 464 -21.94 4.33 -9.82
CA GLY A 464 -23.23 4.22 -10.46
C GLY A 464 -24.20 5.23 -9.86
N GLY A 465 -24.64 6.21 -10.66
CA GLY A 465 -25.62 7.19 -10.27
C GLY A 465 -26.98 6.54 -10.06
N SER A 466 -27.55 6.72 -8.87
CA SER A 466 -28.94 6.35 -8.57
C SER A 466 -29.87 7.49 -8.94
N GLY A 467 -30.61 7.35 -10.03
CA GLY A 467 -31.71 8.21 -10.35
C GLY A 467 -32.89 7.93 -9.42
N GLY A 468 -33.36 8.94 -8.67
CA GLY A 468 -34.54 8.90 -7.86
C GLY A 468 -35.79 8.82 -8.74
N GLY A 469 -36.45 7.65 -8.77
CA GLY A 469 -37.72 7.43 -9.42
C GLY A 469 -38.87 7.41 -8.41
N GLY A 470 -39.88 8.18 -8.66
CA GLY A 470 -41.08 8.29 -7.84
C GLY A 470 -41.80 6.96 -7.65
N GLY A 471 -42.14 6.66 -6.39
CA GLY A 471 -42.67 5.41 -5.95
C GLY A 471 -44.09 5.08 -6.35
N GLY A 472 -44.29 4.44 -7.50
CA GLY A 472 -45.48 3.65 -7.79
C GLY A 472 -45.21 2.18 -7.52
N ALA A 473 -46.11 1.47 -6.83
CA ALA A 473 -46.11 0.02 -6.74
C ALA A 473 -47.03 -0.54 -7.80
N GLY A 474 -46.57 -1.49 -8.61
CA GLY A 474 -47.35 -2.12 -9.67
C GLY A 474 -46.45 -2.78 -10.71
N GLY A 475 -47.05 -3.54 -11.58
CA GLY A 475 -46.35 -4.25 -12.65
C GLY A 475 -47.29 -4.67 -13.77
N GLY A 476 -46.73 -5.27 -14.83
CA GLY A 476 -47.46 -5.95 -15.88
C GLY A 476 -47.82 -7.39 -15.50
N PHE A 477 -48.90 -7.85 -16.01
CA PHE A 477 -49.37 -9.23 -15.85
C PHE A 477 -49.80 -9.79 -17.22
#